data_8774d4ae2cfb8e3e185451f9ccec1e8e
#
_entry.id   8774d4ae2cfb8e3e185451f9ccec1e8e
#
_cell.length_a   1.000
_cell.length_b   1.000
_cell.length_c   1.000
_cell.angle_alpha   90.00
_cell.angle_beta   90.00
_cell.angle_gamma   90.00
#
_symmetry.space_group_name_H-M   'P 1'
#
loop_
_entity.id
_entity.type
_entity.pdbx_description
1 polymer ?
#
loop_
_entity_poly.entity_id
_entity_poly.type
_entity_poly.pdbx_seq_one_letter_code
_entity_poly.pdbx_strand_id
1 'polypeptide(L)'
;MTRFIPNKLALIVLLSACTIILISMGLRQTFGLFFKAFEEGIGCTRTEFGLAIGLQMLFWGIFAPLFGFLADRFGGSKAVFLGFLIFGLGIYMLYAGPNTGIYFQISLGVLVGIALGATAIGVPVSEVGKHFPNETRTLATGYVTAAASVGYFLSPLFTQYSLGEAGWEQTLKYFMYFIGFGLIASLFLLPSNSMINSSQADRDQSFSSAIKEAFAHKGYVLLVLGFFVCGFQITLVGTHVPGYMQDRGMDGWSATIILALIGLFNIFGTLGMGYL
;
A
#
# COMPACT_ATOMS: atom_id res chain seq x y z
N MET A 1 -5.23 -20.11 28.25
CA MET A 1 -5.65 -19.12 27.24
C MET A 1 -4.58 -18.06 27.15
N THR A 2 -3.71 -18.11 26.16
CA THR A 2 -2.69 -17.08 25.88
C THR A 2 -3.41 -15.77 25.53
N ARG A 3 -3.07 -14.71 26.24
CA ARG A 3 -3.67 -13.38 26.00
C ARG A 3 -3.27 -12.93 24.59
N PHE A 4 -4.24 -12.69 23.70
CA PHE A 4 -3.97 -12.32 22.29
C PHE A 4 -2.97 -11.17 22.17
N ILE A 5 -3.12 -10.14 23.00
CA ILE A 5 -2.20 -8.99 23.03
C ILE A 5 -1.21 -9.20 24.16
N PRO A 6 0.08 -9.46 23.88
CA PRO A 6 1.07 -9.78 24.89
C PRO A 6 1.39 -8.58 25.80
N ASN A 7 1.43 -7.36 25.25
CA ASN A 7 1.73 -6.14 26.00
C ASN A 7 1.20 -4.88 25.29
N LYS A 8 1.30 -3.73 25.96
CA LYS A 8 0.86 -2.42 25.40
C LYS A 8 1.63 -2.02 24.16
N LEU A 9 2.92 -2.35 24.08
CA LEU A 9 3.76 -2.04 22.92
C LEU A 9 3.27 -2.78 21.68
N ALA A 10 2.97 -4.08 21.78
CA ALA A 10 2.44 -4.87 20.68
C ALA A 10 1.10 -4.32 20.16
N LEU A 11 0.24 -3.82 21.05
CA LEU A 11 -1.02 -3.17 20.66
C LEU A 11 -0.76 -1.88 19.88
N ILE A 12 0.14 -1.02 20.36
CA ILE A 12 0.51 0.23 19.67
C ILE A 12 1.04 -0.07 18.28
N VAL A 13 1.97 -1.01 18.15
CA VAL A 13 2.54 -1.41 16.86
C VAL A 13 1.48 -2.00 15.94
N LEU A 14 0.57 -2.83 16.45
CA LEU A 14 -0.54 -3.39 15.67
C LEU A 14 -1.46 -2.31 15.12
N LEU A 15 -1.91 -1.39 15.98
CA LEU A 15 -2.79 -0.28 15.57
C LEU A 15 -2.10 0.65 14.56
N SER A 16 -0.82 0.94 14.78
CA SER A 16 -0.02 1.74 13.85
C SER A 16 0.11 1.07 12.49
N ALA A 17 0.43 -0.21 12.45
CA ALA A 17 0.54 -0.97 11.21
C ALA A 17 -0.82 -1.03 10.48
N CYS A 18 -1.91 -1.25 11.19
CA CYS A 18 -3.27 -1.20 10.61
C CYS A 18 -3.56 0.16 9.99
N THR A 19 -3.24 1.26 10.68
CA THR A 19 -3.43 2.63 10.16
C THR A 19 -2.60 2.89 8.92
N ILE A 20 -1.33 2.51 8.93
CA ILE A 20 -0.41 2.67 7.80
C ILE A 20 -0.94 1.96 6.55
N ILE A 21 -1.31 0.69 6.69
CA ILE A 21 -1.80 -0.12 5.55
C ILE A 21 -3.16 0.37 5.07
N LEU A 22 -4.08 0.70 5.97
CA LEU A 22 -5.39 1.25 5.62
C LEU A 22 -5.23 2.50 4.74
N ILE A 23 -4.35 3.42 5.14
CA ILE A 23 -4.10 4.66 4.39
C ILE A 23 -3.43 4.35 3.06
N SER A 24 -2.28 3.68 3.06
CA SER A 24 -1.47 3.50 1.86
C SER A 24 -2.17 2.66 0.79
N MET A 25 -2.77 1.54 1.20
CA MET A 25 -3.47 0.65 0.28
C MET A 25 -4.84 1.20 -0.13
N GLY A 26 -5.52 1.90 0.80
CA GLY A 26 -6.77 2.58 0.51
C GLY A 26 -6.60 3.68 -0.54
N LEU A 27 -5.65 4.60 -0.36
CA LEU A 27 -5.37 5.66 -1.33
C LEU A 27 -4.96 5.10 -2.69
N ARG A 28 -4.08 4.09 -2.70
CA ARG A 28 -3.67 3.42 -3.94
C ARG A 28 -4.86 2.88 -4.74
N GLN A 29 -5.84 2.27 -4.09
CA GLN A 29 -7.00 1.66 -4.75
C GLN A 29 -7.87 2.67 -5.49
N THR A 30 -7.83 3.94 -5.10
CA THR A 30 -8.73 4.96 -5.63
C THR A 30 -8.20 5.70 -6.85
N PHE A 31 -6.93 5.53 -7.23
CA PHE A 31 -6.37 6.27 -8.36
C PHE A 31 -7.12 6.06 -9.67
N GLY A 32 -7.71 4.88 -9.89
CA GLY A 32 -8.56 4.63 -11.05
C GLY A 32 -9.78 5.56 -11.17
N LEU A 33 -10.32 6.07 -10.06
CA LEU A 33 -11.43 7.01 -10.03
C LEU A 33 -11.04 8.42 -10.50
N PHE A 34 -9.76 8.78 -10.38
CA PHE A 34 -9.25 10.08 -10.81
C PHE A 34 -9.09 10.20 -12.33
N PHE A 35 -9.12 9.09 -13.09
CA PHE A 35 -8.80 9.11 -14.52
C PHE A 35 -9.60 10.19 -15.26
N LYS A 36 -10.92 10.20 -15.11
CA LYS A 36 -11.80 11.16 -15.80
C LYS A 36 -11.52 12.61 -15.38
N ALA A 37 -11.30 12.83 -14.08
CA ALA A 37 -10.94 14.14 -13.57
C ALA A 37 -9.58 14.65 -14.07
N PHE A 38 -8.60 13.75 -14.26
CA PHE A 38 -7.32 14.09 -14.86
C PHE A 38 -7.41 14.28 -16.38
N GLU A 39 -8.23 13.49 -17.09
CA GLU A 39 -8.51 13.69 -18.50
C GLU A 39 -9.08 15.09 -18.76
N GLU A 40 -10.09 15.50 -17.99
CA GLU A 40 -10.76 16.81 -18.12
C GLU A 40 -9.91 17.98 -17.56
N GLY A 41 -9.23 17.76 -16.44
CA GLY A 41 -8.52 18.85 -15.73
C GLY A 41 -7.13 19.15 -16.26
N ILE A 42 -6.37 18.12 -16.68
CA ILE A 42 -4.96 18.26 -17.10
C ILE A 42 -4.68 17.66 -18.48
N GLY A 43 -5.71 17.19 -19.20
CA GLY A 43 -5.56 16.58 -20.53
C GLY A 43 -4.82 15.24 -20.52
N CYS A 44 -4.82 14.52 -19.40
CA CYS A 44 -4.15 13.24 -19.26
C CYS A 44 -4.78 12.19 -20.17
N THR A 45 -3.98 11.60 -21.05
CA THR A 45 -4.45 10.52 -21.92
C THR A 45 -4.53 9.18 -21.19
N ARG A 46 -5.32 8.23 -21.72
CA ARG A 46 -5.38 6.87 -21.17
C ARG A 46 -4.03 6.15 -21.18
N THR A 47 -3.23 6.41 -22.21
CA THR A 47 -1.89 5.84 -22.32
C THR A 47 -0.97 6.36 -21.23
N GLU A 48 -0.98 7.66 -20.97
CA GLU A 48 -0.20 8.27 -19.90
C GLU A 48 -0.65 7.78 -18.52
N PHE A 49 -1.96 7.71 -18.29
CA PHE A 49 -2.49 7.17 -17.02
C PHE A 49 -2.12 5.71 -16.82
N GLY A 50 -2.34 4.87 -17.84
CA GLY A 50 -1.97 3.46 -17.79
C GLY A 50 -0.47 3.24 -17.58
N LEU A 51 0.38 4.04 -18.24
CA LEU A 51 1.82 4.01 -18.04
C LEU A 51 2.23 4.41 -16.63
N ALA A 52 1.61 5.46 -16.06
CA ALA A 52 1.89 5.87 -14.68
C ALA A 52 1.55 4.75 -13.68
N ILE A 53 0.39 4.11 -13.83
CA ILE A 53 0.02 2.98 -12.97
C ILE A 53 0.95 1.77 -13.21
N GLY A 54 1.35 1.49 -14.44
CA GLY A 54 2.33 0.45 -14.75
C GLY A 54 3.68 0.71 -14.09
N LEU A 55 4.20 1.95 -14.18
CA LEU A 55 5.42 2.37 -13.47
C LEU A 55 5.25 2.25 -11.95
N GLN A 56 4.10 2.64 -11.40
CA GLN A 56 3.81 2.52 -9.97
C GLN A 56 3.95 1.06 -9.50
N MET A 57 3.40 0.10 -10.25
CA MET A 57 3.51 -1.32 -9.93
C MET A 57 4.94 -1.82 -10.04
N LEU A 58 5.66 -1.40 -11.08
CA LEU A 58 7.07 -1.77 -11.29
C LEU A 58 7.94 -1.26 -10.14
N PHE A 59 7.85 0.03 -9.81
CA PHE A 59 8.65 0.62 -8.73
C PHE A 59 8.26 0.07 -7.36
N TRP A 60 6.98 -0.21 -7.11
CA TRP A 60 6.55 -0.91 -5.90
C TRP A 60 7.24 -2.28 -5.79
N GLY A 61 7.21 -3.09 -6.86
CA GLY A 61 7.84 -4.41 -6.87
C GLY A 61 9.36 -4.36 -6.64
N ILE A 62 10.07 -3.42 -7.28
CA ILE A 62 11.52 -3.25 -7.14
C ILE A 62 11.90 -2.77 -5.73
N PHE A 63 11.15 -1.82 -5.17
CA PHE A 63 11.49 -1.17 -3.91
C PHE A 63 10.97 -1.91 -2.67
N ALA A 64 9.98 -2.81 -2.80
CA ALA A 64 9.49 -3.58 -1.66
C ALA A 64 10.59 -4.43 -0.98
N PRO A 65 11.42 -5.22 -1.68
CA PRO A 65 12.53 -5.93 -1.05
C PRO A 65 13.59 -4.99 -0.48
N LEU A 66 13.84 -3.85 -1.14
CA LEU A 66 14.82 -2.86 -0.67
C LEU A 66 14.36 -2.23 0.65
N PHE A 67 13.10 -1.82 0.76
CA PHE A 67 12.56 -1.29 2.01
C PHE A 67 12.43 -2.35 3.10
N GLY A 68 12.18 -3.61 2.75
CA GLY A 68 12.29 -4.74 3.67
C GLY A 68 13.68 -4.83 4.29
N PHE A 69 14.72 -4.83 3.45
CA PHE A 69 16.12 -4.82 3.89
C PHE A 69 16.47 -3.60 4.76
N LEU A 70 16.03 -2.40 4.35
CA LEU A 70 16.21 -1.18 5.14
C LEU A 70 15.50 -1.25 6.51
N ALA A 71 14.30 -1.81 6.54
CA ALA A 71 13.54 -2.00 7.77
C ALA A 71 14.23 -2.97 8.73
N ASP A 72 14.80 -4.05 8.22
CA ASP A 72 15.55 -5.02 9.03
C ASP A 72 16.86 -4.42 9.57
N ARG A 73 17.52 -3.54 8.81
CA ARG A 73 18.78 -2.94 9.21
C ARG A 73 18.64 -1.69 10.09
N PHE A 74 17.69 -0.81 9.78
CA PHE A 74 17.54 0.51 10.39
C PHE A 74 16.26 0.67 11.22
N GLY A 75 15.36 -0.33 11.17
CA GLY A 75 14.06 -0.36 11.83
C GLY A 75 12.91 0.04 10.90
N GLY A 76 11.78 -0.64 11.06
CA GLY A 76 10.58 -0.44 10.22
C GLY A 76 9.99 0.95 10.30
N SER A 77 10.03 1.59 11.49
CA SER A 77 9.57 2.98 11.67
C SER A 77 10.25 3.95 10.69
N LYS A 78 11.58 3.92 10.59
CA LYS A 78 12.34 4.82 9.69
C LYS A 78 12.07 4.53 8.22
N ALA A 79 11.97 3.25 7.85
CA ALA A 79 11.68 2.83 6.47
C ALA A 79 10.28 3.31 6.04
N VAL A 80 9.26 3.11 6.88
CA VAL A 80 7.88 3.52 6.59
C VAL A 80 7.74 5.04 6.64
N PHE A 81 8.42 5.72 7.57
CA PHE A 81 8.44 7.19 7.63
C PHE A 81 8.98 7.79 6.33
N LEU A 82 10.13 7.30 5.85
CA LEU A 82 10.69 7.70 4.55
C LEU A 82 9.71 7.41 3.41
N GLY A 83 9.04 6.25 3.44
CA GLY A 83 8.01 5.89 2.46
C GLY A 83 6.88 6.92 2.42
N PHE A 84 6.34 7.33 3.56
CA PHE A 84 5.29 8.36 3.59
C PHE A 84 5.78 9.75 3.18
N LEU A 85 7.03 10.12 3.47
CA LEU A 85 7.60 11.36 2.93
C LEU A 85 7.64 11.35 1.39
N ILE A 86 8.07 10.23 0.81
CA ILE A 86 8.09 10.07 -0.65
C ILE A 86 6.65 10.05 -1.21
N PHE A 87 5.71 9.42 -0.51
CA PHE A 87 4.30 9.41 -0.89
C PHE A 87 3.73 10.83 -0.91
N GLY A 88 3.96 11.59 0.16
CA GLY A 88 3.54 12.99 0.26
C GLY A 88 4.15 13.85 -0.83
N LEU A 89 5.43 13.67 -1.13
CA LEU A 89 6.10 14.35 -2.24
C LEU A 89 5.46 14.01 -3.59
N GLY A 90 5.15 12.73 -3.84
CA GLY A 90 4.48 12.29 -5.07
C GLY A 90 3.11 12.93 -5.24
N ILE A 91 2.27 12.92 -4.19
CA ILE A 91 0.94 13.54 -4.22
C ILE A 91 1.04 15.08 -4.32
N TYR A 92 2.01 15.70 -3.64
CA TYR A 92 2.24 17.14 -3.74
C TYR A 92 2.68 17.54 -5.15
N MET A 93 3.59 16.78 -5.78
CA MET A 93 4.00 17.02 -7.17
C MET A 93 2.83 16.84 -8.15
N LEU A 94 1.97 15.87 -7.92
CA LEU A 94 0.76 15.67 -8.73
C LEU A 94 -0.21 16.84 -8.59
N TYR A 95 -0.30 17.44 -7.38
CA TYR A 95 -1.15 18.59 -7.10
C TYR A 95 -0.58 19.91 -7.64
N ALA A 96 0.70 20.20 -7.41
CA ALA A 96 1.33 21.51 -7.61
C ALA A 96 2.24 21.55 -8.84
N GLY A 97 2.51 20.42 -9.48
CA GLY A 97 3.42 20.32 -10.62
C GLY A 97 2.80 20.82 -11.93
N PRO A 98 3.63 21.08 -12.93
CA PRO A 98 3.14 21.39 -14.28
C PRO A 98 2.40 20.18 -14.86
N ASN A 99 1.30 20.43 -15.57
CA ASN A 99 0.45 19.43 -16.20
C ASN A 99 1.12 18.82 -17.47
N THR A 100 2.30 18.24 -17.28
CA THR A 100 3.05 17.56 -18.34
C THR A 100 3.12 16.06 -18.08
N GLY A 101 3.07 15.26 -19.14
CA GLY A 101 3.08 13.80 -19.03
C GLY A 101 4.23 13.25 -18.18
N ILE A 102 5.45 13.83 -18.30
CA ILE A 102 6.61 13.37 -17.53
C ILE A 102 6.47 13.62 -16.01
N TYR A 103 5.90 14.76 -15.61
CA TYR A 103 5.64 15.03 -14.19
C TYR A 103 4.61 14.08 -13.60
N PHE A 104 3.58 13.77 -14.39
CA PHE A 104 2.58 12.78 -14.02
C PHE A 104 3.20 11.38 -13.83
N GLN A 105 4.08 10.96 -14.74
CA GLN A 105 4.80 9.69 -14.66
C GLN A 105 5.71 9.63 -13.41
N ILE A 106 6.45 10.70 -13.12
CA ILE A 106 7.33 10.76 -11.97
C ILE A 106 6.52 10.78 -10.67
N SER A 107 5.49 11.62 -10.57
CA SER A 107 4.70 11.80 -9.34
C SER A 107 3.89 10.55 -9.01
N LEU A 108 2.95 10.16 -9.87
CA LEU A 108 2.05 9.04 -9.63
C LEU A 108 2.72 7.68 -9.88
N GLY A 109 3.59 7.60 -10.89
CA GLY A 109 4.26 6.35 -11.26
C GLY A 109 5.44 6.04 -10.33
N VAL A 110 6.48 6.85 -10.40
CA VAL A 110 7.76 6.55 -9.73
C VAL A 110 7.66 6.78 -8.21
N LEU A 111 7.32 7.99 -7.77
CA LEU A 111 7.38 8.33 -6.35
C LEU A 111 6.35 7.57 -5.52
N VAL A 112 5.10 7.48 -5.98
CA VAL A 112 4.08 6.70 -5.29
C VAL A 112 4.43 5.20 -5.32
N GLY A 113 4.99 4.68 -6.43
CA GLY A 113 5.45 3.30 -6.50
C GLY A 113 6.56 2.99 -5.48
N ILE A 114 7.58 3.83 -5.38
CA ILE A 114 8.64 3.72 -4.38
C ILE A 114 8.06 3.75 -2.95
N ALA A 115 7.15 4.69 -2.69
CA ALA A 115 6.51 4.84 -1.39
C ALA A 115 5.74 3.59 -0.96
N LEU A 116 5.00 2.97 -1.88
CA LEU A 116 4.28 1.73 -1.63
C LEU A 116 5.23 0.56 -1.28
N GLY A 117 6.46 0.56 -1.78
CA GLY A 117 7.47 -0.40 -1.38
C GLY A 117 7.73 -0.42 0.14
N ALA A 118 7.62 0.73 0.80
CA ALA A 118 7.80 0.86 2.24
C ALA A 118 6.49 0.74 3.04
N THR A 119 5.39 1.32 2.51
CA THR A 119 4.17 1.57 3.29
C THR A 119 3.07 0.53 3.06
N ALA A 120 3.21 -0.32 2.03
CA ALA A 120 2.27 -1.40 1.75
C ALA A 120 2.45 -2.59 2.74
N ILE A 121 2.11 -3.79 2.33
CA ILE A 121 1.97 -4.95 3.22
C ILE A 121 3.29 -5.39 3.86
N GLY A 122 4.42 -5.36 3.11
CA GLY A 122 5.67 -6.03 3.51
C GLY A 122 6.22 -5.60 4.86
N VAL A 123 6.60 -4.33 4.98
CA VAL A 123 7.26 -3.80 6.20
C VAL A 123 6.31 -3.78 7.40
N PRO A 124 5.06 -3.24 7.32
CA PRO A 124 4.16 -3.20 8.48
C PRO A 124 3.79 -4.59 9.02
N VAL A 125 3.54 -5.57 8.15
CA VAL A 125 3.22 -6.95 8.56
C VAL A 125 4.44 -7.61 9.23
N SER A 126 5.63 -7.43 8.68
CA SER A 126 6.88 -7.92 9.26
C SER A 126 7.11 -7.36 10.66
N GLU A 127 6.92 -6.05 10.86
CA GLU A 127 7.11 -5.40 12.17
C GLU A 127 6.12 -5.92 13.21
N VAL A 128 4.84 -6.10 12.85
CA VAL A 128 3.86 -6.73 13.76
C VAL A 128 4.28 -8.16 14.10
N GLY A 129 4.71 -8.94 13.11
CA GLY A 129 5.17 -10.31 13.32
C GLY A 129 6.31 -10.45 14.33
N LYS A 130 7.16 -9.42 14.48
CA LYS A 130 8.26 -9.38 15.47
C LYS A 130 7.80 -9.14 16.90
N HIS A 131 6.57 -8.64 17.12
CA HIS A 131 6.02 -8.29 18.45
C HIS A 131 5.06 -9.31 19.01
N PHE A 132 4.66 -10.30 18.22
CA PHE A 132 3.69 -11.31 18.62
C PHE A 132 4.34 -12.70 18.70
N PRO A 133 4.03 -13.52 19.72
CA PRO A 133 4.50 -14.90 19.81
C PRO A 133 3.93 -15.75 18.66
N ASN A 134 4.58 -16.88 18.38
CA ASN A 134 4.25 -17.72 17.22
C ASN A 134 2.77 -18.14 17.18
N GLU A 135 2.15 -18.38 18.34
CA GLU A 135 0.77 -18.83 18.49
C GLU A 135 -0.27 -17.78 18.07
N THR A 136 0.08 -16.49 18.17
CA THR A 136 -0.82 -15.37 17.86
C THR A 136 -0.36 -14.52 16.70
N ARG A 137 0.83 -14.79 16.16
CA ARG A 137 1.45 -14.04 15.05
C ARG A 137 0.57 -14.02 13.81
N THR A 138 0.08 -15.20 13.38
CA THR A 138 -0.78 -15.31 12.18
C THR A 138 -2.04 -14.47 12.32
N LEU A 139 -2.68 -14.51 13.51
CA LEU A 139 -3.86 -13.72 13.77
C LEU A 139 -3.55 -12.21 13.77
N ALA A 140 -2.45 -11.78 14.39
CA ALA A 140 -2.04 -10.37 14.41
C ALA A 140 -1.74 -9.84 13.01
N THR A 141 -0.99 -10.58 12.20
CA THR A 141 -0.72 -10.21 10.80
C THR A 141 -1.98 -10.27 9.94
N GLY A 142 -2.92 -11.16 10.25
CA GLY A 142 -4.25 -11.20 9.65
C GLY A 142 -5.06 -9.91 9.89
N TYR A 143 -5.02 -9.34 11.09
CA TYR A 143 -5.67 -8.04 11.36
C TYR A 143 -5.05 -6.90 10.54
N VAL A 144 -3.73 -6.89 10.38
CA VAL A 144 -3.04 -5.89 9.57
C VAL A 144 -3.46 -5.99 8.10
N THR A 145 -3.53 -7.19 7.54
CA THR A 145 -4.01 -7.39 6.15
C THR A 145 -5.50 -7.08 5.99
N ALA A 146 -6.33 -7.39 6.99
CA ALA A 146 -7.74 -7.00 7.01
C ALA A 146 -7.92 -5.48 7.02
N ALA A 147 -7.02 -4.72 7.66
CA ALA A 147 -7.05 -3.26 7.64
C ALA A 147 -6.84 -2.70 6.22
N ALA A 148 -6.04 -3.36 5.35
CA ALA A 148 -5.96 -2.99 3.93
C ALA A 148 -7.32 -3.12 3.24
N SER A 149 -8.06 -4.18 3.54
CA SER A 149 -9.39 -4.42 2.96
C SER A 149 -10.42 -3.39 3.43
N VAL A 150 -10.33 -2.93 4.69
CA VAL A 150 -11.11 -1.79 5.18
C VAL A 150 -10.75 -0.51 4.40
N GLY A 151 -9.47 -0.27 4.13
CA GLY A 151 -9.01 0.81 3.26
C GLY A 151 -9.60 0.72 1.85
N TYR A 152 -9.60 -0.46 1.25
CA TYR A 152 -10.20 -0.71 -0.06
C TYR A 152 -11.71 -0.47 -0.09
N PHE A 153 -12.40 -0.67 1.02
CA PHE A 153 -13.82 -0.40 1.13
C PHE A 153 -14.12 1.10 1.32
N LEU A 154 -13.46 1.74 2.28
CA LEU A 154 -13.79 3.11 2.68
C LEU A 154 -13.22 4.17 1.73
N SER A 155 -12.00 3.97 1.22
CA SER A 155 -11.32 5.00 0.43
C SER A 155 -12.00 5.31 -0.90
N PRO A 156 -12.53 4.35 -1.70
CA PRO A 156 -13.29 4.68 -2.89
C PRO A 156 -14.53 5.51 -2.62
N LEU A 157 -15.28 5.19 -1.56
CA LEU A 157 -16.48 5.93 -1.16
C LEU A 157 -16.15 7.39 -0.82
N PHE A 158 -15.12 7.58 0.01
CA PHE A 158 -14.62 8.92 0.36
C PHE A 158 -14.13 9.68 -0.88
N THR A 159 -13.34 9.03 -1.72
CA THR A 159 -12.73 9.65 -2.91
C THR A 159 -13.80 10.08 -3.91
N GLN A 160 -14.80 9.23 -4.20
CA GLN A 160 -15.88 9.58 -5.13
C GLN A 160 -16.70 10.75 -4.60
N TYR A 161 -17.06 10.74 -3.30
CA TYR A 161 -17.75 11.86 -2.68
C TYR A 161 -16.93 13.15 -2.80
N SER A 162 -15.64 13.11 -2.48
CA SER A 162 -14.77 14.28 -2.54
C SER A 162 -14.53 14.78 -3.97
N LEU A 163 -14.38 13.88 -4.93
CA LEU A 163 -14.25 14.23 -6.35
C LEU A 163 -15.50 14.96 -6.87
N GLY A 164 -16.69 14.53 -6.46
CA GLY A 164 -17.95 15.13 -6.87
C GLY A 164 -18.20 16.51 -6.23
N GLU A 165 -17.88 16.70 -4.95
CA GLU A 165 -18.17 17.92 -4.22
C GLU A 165 -17.04 18.98 -4.33
N ALA A 166 -15.79 18.54 -4.31
CA ALA A 166 -14.65 19.45 -4.15
C ALA A 166 -13.63 19.39 -5.32
N GLY A 167 -13.78 18.46 -6.24
CA GLY A 167 -12.88 18.26 -7.36
C GLY A 167 -11.59 17.52 -7.00
N TRP A 168 -10.79 17.22 -8.03
CA TRP A 168 -9.61 16.37 -7.89
C TRP A 168 -8.47 17.05 -7.10
N GLU A 169 -8.26 18.35 -7.26
CA GLU A 169 -7.22 19.09 -6.55
C GLU A 169 -7.44 19.07 -5.03
N GLN A 170 -8.66 19.33 -4.60
CA GLN A 170 -9.00 19.32 -3.18
C GLN A 170 -8.96 17.89 -2.62
N THR A 171 -9.34 16.89 -3.41
CA THR A 171 -9.24 15.48 -3.02
C THR A 171 -7.78 15.07 -2.79
N LEU A 172 -6.83 15.54 -3.62
CA LEU A 172 -5.40 15.32 -3.41
C LEU A 172 -4.89 16.00 -2.12
N LYS A 173 -5.41 17.18 -1.75
CA LYS A 173 -5.10 17.81 -0.44
C LYS A 173 -5.57 16.94 0.72
N TYR A 174 -6.76 16.35 0.63
CA TYR A 174 -7.22 15.41 1.66
C TYR A 174 -6.32 14.18 1.75
N PHE A 175 -5.81 13.69 0.62
CA PHE A 175 -4.83 12.60 0.61
C PHE A 175 -3.54 13.00 1.34
N MET A 176 -3.06 14.24 1.17
CA MET A 176 -1.89 14.73 1.93
C MET A 176 -2.15 14.73 3.44
N TYR A 177 -3.36 15.05 3.91
CA TYR A 177 -3.70 14.93 5.33
C TYR A 177 -3.67 13.48 5.81
N PHE A 178 -4.25 12.54 5.06
CA PHE A 178 -4.16 11.11 5.40
C PHE A 178 -2.71 10.61 5.42
N ILE A 179 -1.89 11.04 4.48
CA ILE A 179 -0.45 10.74 4.45
C ILE A 179 0.25 11.32 5.70
N GLY A 180 -0.14 12.52 6.14
CA GLY A 180 0.32 13.10 7.41
C GLY A 180 -0.02 12.23 8.63
N PHE A 181 -1.23 11.68 8.69
CA PHE A 181 -1.59 10.69 9.71
C PHE A 181 -0.75 9.40 9.60
N GLY A 182 -0.47 8.94 8.38
CA GLY A 182 0.44 7.82 8.12
C GLY A 182 1.86 8.08 8.60
N LEU A 183 2.38 9.31 8.40
CA LEU A 183 3.67 9.74 8.94
C LEU A 183 3.70 9.67 10.47
N ILE A 184 2.68 10.18 11.14
CA ILE A 184 2.57 10.09 12.60
C ILE A 184 2.48 8.63 13.05
N ALA A 185 1.66 7.81 12.42
CA ALA A 185 1.53 6.40 12.73
C ALA A 185 2.85 5.64 12.57
N SER A 186 3.68 5.99 11.56
CA SER A 186 4.97 5.35 11.33
C SER A 186 5.95 5.51 12.50
N LEU A 187 5.85 6.59 13.28
CA LEU A 187 6.69 6.82 14.46
C LEU A 187 6.39 5.83 15.59
N PHE A 188 5.21 5.23 15.59
CA PHE A 188 4.79 4.25 16.58
C PHE A 188 5.03 2.79 16.16
N LEU A 189 5.64 2.54 15.01
CA LEU A 189 6.23 1.25 14.65
C LEU A 189 7.54 1.03 15.42
N LEU A 190 7.43 0.91 16.74
CA LEU A 190 8.56 0.84 17.63
C LEU A 190 9.34 -0.47 17.45
N PRO A 191 10.69 -0.47 17.60
CA PRO A 191 11.48 -1.67 17.42
C PRO A 191 11.17 -2.74 18.48
N SER A 192 11.17 -4.01 18.08
CA SER A 192 11.04 -5.13 19.00
C SER A 192 12.36 -5.40 19.74
N ASN A 193 12.28 -5.85 20.99
CA ASN A 193 13.44 -6.33 21.74
C ASN A 193 14.13 -7.53 21.05
N SER A 194 13.43 -8.28 20.21
CA SER A 194 14.02 -9.36 19.40
C SER A 194 15.03 -8.84 18.37
N MET A 195 14.90 -7.60 17.88
CA MET A 195 15.89 -6.99 17.00
C MET A 195 17.22 -6.68 17.70
N ILE A 196 17.21 -6.48 19.01
CA ILE A 196 18.41 -6.24 19.81
C ILE A 196 19.23 -7.54 19.94
N ASN A 197 18.54 -8.70 19.89
CA ASN A 197 19.12 -10.02 20.10
C ASN A 197 19.30 -10.83 18.79
N SER A 198 18.91 -10.29 17.60
CA SER A 198 19.20 -10.95 16.33
C SER A 198 20.70 -11.09 16.15
N SER A 199 21.17 -12.31 15.85
CA SER A 199 22.57 -12.61 15.70
C SER A 199 23.21 -11.68 14.67
N GLN A 200 24.43 -11.23 14.93
CA GLN A 200 25.21 -10.38 14.03
C GLN A 200 25.29 -10.99 12.63
N ALA A 201 25.28 -12.32 12.52
CA ALA A 201 25.27 -13.06 11.26
C ALA A 201 24.09 -12.75 10.33
N ASP A 202 22.88 -12.53 10.89
CA ASP A 202 21.69 -12.15 10.10
C ASP A 202 21.73 -10.72 9.56
N ARG A 203 22.53 -9.85 10.21
CA ARG A 203 22.73 -8.45 9.79
C ARG A 203 23.81 -8.29 8.72
N ASP A 204 24.70 -9.27 8.58
CA ASP A 204 25.86 -9.22 7.67
C ASP A 204 25.55 -9.80 6.29
N GLN A 205 24.36 -10.42 6.08
CA GLN A 205 23.97 -10.90 4.77
C GLN A 205 23.76 -9.72 3.80
N SER A 206 24.45 -9.76 2.66
CA SER A 206 24.28 -8.72 1.65
C SER A 206 22.92 -8.87 0.95
N PHE A 207 22.31 -7.76 0.55
CA PHE A 207 21.04 -7.76 -0.20
C PHE A 207 21.09 -8.64 -1.45
N SER A 208 22.19 -8.59 -2.20
CA SER A 208 22.39 -9.42 -3.39
C SER A 208 22.42 -10.91 -3.08
N SER A 209 23.05 -11.30 -1.96
CA SER A 209 23.09 -12.69 -1.51
C SER A 209 21.72 -13.22 -1.14
N ALA A 210 20.93 -12.43 -0.40
CA ALA A 210 19.57 -12.78 0.00
C ALA A 210 18.65 -12.97 -1.22
N ILE A 211 18.71 -12.09 -2.20
CA ILE A 211 17.95 -12.19 -3.46
C ILE A 211 18.35 -13.47 -4.21
N LYS A 212 19.64 -13.74 -4.36
CA LYS A 212 20.14 -14.91 -5.07
C LYS A 212 19.69 -16.22 -4.40
N GLU A 213 19.73 -16.27 -3.09
CA GLU A 213 19.25 -17.41 -2.30
C GLU A 213 17.74 -17.64 -2.48
N ALA A 214 16.93 -16.56 -2.39
CA ALA A 214 15.49 -16.63 -2.59
C ALA A 214 15.11 -17.19 -3.97
N PHE A 215 15.73 -16.70 -5.04
CA PHE A 215 15.47 -17.18 -6.40
C PHE A 215 16.05 -18.57 -6.71
N ALA A 216 16.99 -19.05 -5.93
CA ALA A 216 17.46 -20.44 -6.03
C ALA A 216 16.42 -21.44 -5.49
N HIS A 217 15.47 -21.00 -4.66
CA HIS A 217 14.45 -21.86 -4.07
C HIS A 217 13.22 -21.97 -4.97
N LYS A 218 12.95 -23.16 -5.53
CA LYS A 218 11.81 -23.39 -6.46
C LYS A 218 10.45 -22.97 -5.89
N GLY A 219 10.19 -23.23 -4.60
CA GLY A 219 8.95 -22.84 -3.94
C GLY A 219 8.75 -21.33 -3.92
N TYR A 220 9.82 -20.55 -3.72
CA TYR A 220 9.77 -19.09 -3.78
C TYR A 220 9.40 -18.60 -5.20
N VAL A 221 10.01 -19.16 -6.24
CA VAL A 221 9.72 -18.81 -7.63
C VAL A 221 8.26 -19.10 -7.99
N LEU A 222 7.73 -20.27 -7.59
CA LEU A 222 6.31 -20.62 -7.80
C LEU A 222 5.36 -19.67 -7.05
N LEU A 223 5.73 -19.28 -5.83
CA LEU A 223 4.97 -18.29 -5.06
C LEU A 223 4.95 -16.91 -5.76
N VAL A 224 6.10 -16.47 -6.26
CA VAL A 224 6.20 -15.20 -7.03
C VAL A 224 5.31 -15.24 -8.27
N LEU A 225 5.31 -16.35 -9.02
CA LEU A 225 4.43 -16.51 -10.19
C LEU A 225 2.96 -16.49 -9.82
N GLY A 226 2.56 -17.12 -8.72
CA GLY A 226 1.18 -17.07 -8.21
C GLY A 226 0.76 -15.64 -7.82
N PHE A 227 1.62 -14.91 -7.10
CA PHE A 227 1.37 -13.51 -6.73
C PHE A 227 1.35 -12.56 -7.92
N PHE A 228 2.12 -12.85 -9.00
CA PHE A 228 2.05 -12.08 -10.24
C PHE A 228 0.65 -12.08 -10.82
N VAL A 229 -0.01 -13.24 -10.92
CA VAL A 229 -1.39 -13.35 -11.45
C VAL A 229 -2.37 -12.58 -10.57
N CYS A 230 -2.25 -12.69 -9.25
CA CYS A 230 -3.08 -11.96 -8.29
C CYS A 230 -2.90 -10.43 -8.45
N GLY A 231 -1.65 -9.96 -8.48
CA GLY A 231 -1.32 -8.54 -8.65
C GLY A 231 -1.83 -7.97 -9.98
N PHE A 232 -1.67 -8.72 -11.07
CA PHE A 232 -2.19 -8.36 -12.38
C PHE A 232 -3.71 -8.17 -12.37
N GLN A 233 -4.45 -9.14 -11.81
CA GLN A 233 -5.92 -9.10 -11.75
C GLN A 233 -6.43 -7.92 -10.93
N ILE A 234 -5.88 -7.71 -9.73
CA ILE A 234 -6.30 -6.60 -8.85
C ILE A 234 -6.03 -5.25 -9.51
N THR A 235 -4.87 -5.09 -10.15
CA THR A 235 -4.50 -3.84 -10.82
C THR A 235 -5.36 -3.59 -12.05
N LEU A 236 -5.60 -4.61 -12.87
CA LEU A 236 -6.46 -4.51 -14.04
C LEU A 236 -7.86 -4.01 -13.66
N VAL A 237 -8.49 -4.65 -12.68
CA VAL A 237 -9.83 -4.29 -12.22
C VAL A 237 -9.83 -2.90 -11.58
N GLY A 238 -8.93 -2.64 -10.62
CA GLY A 238 -8.90 -1.37 -9.89
C GLY A 238 -8.61 -0.15 -10.75
N THR A 239 -7.85 -0.32 -11.83
CA THR A 239 -7.42 0.79 -12.69
C THR A 239 -8.35 1.01 -13.88
N HIS A 240 -8.77 -0.07 -14.55
CA HIS A 240 -9.45 0.06 -15.84
C HIS A 240 -10.97 -0.03 -15.75
N VAL A 241 -11.53 -0.71 -14.74
CA VAL A 241 -13.00 -0.81 -14.61
C VAL A 241 -13.66 0.56 -14.40
N PRO A 242 -13.15 1.48 -13.54
CA PRO A 242 -13.76 2.80 -13.40
C PRO A 242 -13.86 3.55 -14.72
N GLY A 243 -12.75 3.65 -15.46
CA GLY A 243 -12.75 4.33 -16.75
C GLY A 243 -13.65 3.66 -17.79
N TYR A 244 -13.66 2.33 -17.85
CA TYR A 244 -14.53 1.58 -18.76
C TYR A 244 -16.02 1.83 -18.48
N MET A 245 -16.42 1.87 -17.21
CA MET A 245 -17.82 2.12 -16.84
C MET A 245 -18.25 3.54 -17.20
N GLN A 246 -17.40 4.53 -16.95
CA GLN A 246 -17.66 5.92 -17.33
C GLN A 246 -17.80 6.09 -18.85
N ASP A 247 -17.00 5.39 -19.66
CA ASP A 247 -17.13 5.39 -21.13
C ASP A 247 -18.45 4.80 -21.61
N ARG A 248 -19.05 3.88 -20.85
CA ARG A 248 -20.36 3.33 -21.12
C ARG A 248 -21.51 4.22 -20.62
N GLY A 249 -21.20 5.45 -20.15
CA GLY A 249 -22.19 6.40 -19.65
C GLY A 249 -22.67 6.08 -18.23
N MET A 250 -22.02 5.18 -17.51
CA MET A 250 -22.33 4.90 -16.10
C MET A 250 -21.75 6.02 -15.22
N ASP A 251 -22.44 6.34 -14.14
CA ASP A 251 -21.98 7.34 -13.18
C ASP A 251 -20.75 6.86 -12.40
N GLY A 252 -19.99 7.79 -11.82
CA GLY A 252 -18.81 7.48 -11.03
C GLY A 252 -19.11 6.64 -9.77
N TRP A 253 -20.34 6.72 -9.24
CA TRP A 253 -20.76 5.92 -8.10
C TRP A 253 -20.86 4.43 -8.43
N SER A 254 -21.29 4.06 -9.64
CA SER A 254 -21.33 2.67 -10.07
C SER A 254 -19.98 2.00 -10.02
N ALA A 255 -18.92 2.67 -10.52
CA ALA A 255 -17.54 2.19 -10.44
C ALA A 255 -17.04 2.12 -8.99
N THR A 256 -17.37 3.12 -8.19
CA THR A 256 -17.01 3.21 -6.78
C THR A 256 -17.58 2.07 -5.95
N ILE A 257 -18.86 1.73 -6.18
CA ILE A 257 -19.51 0.62 -5.48
C ILE A 257 -18.82 -0.72 -5.80
N ILE A 258 -18.43 -0.95 -7.06
CA ILE A 258 -17.68 -2.17 -7.42
C ILE A 258 -16.35 -2.24 -6.65
N LEU A 259 -15.57 -1.16 -6.62
CA LEU A 259 -14.31 -1.13 -5.88
C LEU A 259 -14.53 -1.32 -4.38
N ALA A 260 -15.55 -0.70 -3.82
CA ALA A 260 -15.90 -0.86 -2.40
C ALA A 260 -16.35 -2.29 -2.07
N LEU A 261 -17.16 -2.91 -2.92
CA LEU A 261 -17.58 -4.31 -2.73
C LEU A 261 -16.40 -5.27 -2.77
N ILE A 262 -15.42 -5.07 -3.66
CA ILE A 262 -14.16 -5.84 -3.65
C ILE A 262 -13.49 -5.73 -2.26
N GLY A 263 -13.37 -4.52 -1.72
CA GLY A 263 -12.84 -4.30 -0.37
C GLY A 263 -13.65 -5.02 0.71
N LEU A 264 -14.96 -4.89 0.67
CA LEU A 264 -15.87 -5.51 1.63
C LEU A 264 -15.76 -7.03 1.65
N PHE A 265 -15.86 -7.68 0.49
CA PHE A 265 -15.75 -9.13 0.40
C PHE A 265 -14.35 -9.64 0.73
N ASN A 266 -13.32 -8.84 0.46
CA ASN A 266 -11.95 -9.16 0.85
C ASN A 266 -11.75 -9.17 2.38
N ILE A 267 -12.49 -8.35 3.14
CA ILE A 267 -12.50 -8.40 4.61
C ILE A 267 -12.93 -9.81 5.07
N PHE A 268 -14.06 -10.30 4.56
CA PHE A 268 -14.57 -11.62 4.93
C PHE A 268 -13.62 -12.74 4.51
N GLY A 269 -13.05 -12.66 3.30
CA GLY A 269 -12.06 -13.62 2.81
C GLY A 269 -10.81 -13.68 3.69
N THR A 270 -10.23 -12.51 4.01
CA THR A 270 -9.00 -12.42 4.81
C THR A 270 -9.21 -12.90 6.24
N LEU A 271 -10.31 -12.51 6.88
CA LEU A 271 -10.63 -12.98 8.23
C LEU A 271 -10.96 -14.47 8.24
N GLY A 272 -11.71 -14.96 7.25
CA GLY A 272 -12.04 -16.39 7.14
C GLY A 272 -10.80 -17.27 7.01
N MET A 273 -9.85 -16.88 6.15
CA MET A 273 -8.57 -17.59 5.99
C MET A 273 -7.65 -17.48 7.22
N GLY A 274 -7.82 -16.45 8.04
CA GLY A 274 -7.07 -16.30 9.29
C GLY A 274 -7.56 -17.21 10.42
N TYR A 275 -8.77 -17.78 10.28
CA TYR A 275 -9.35 -18.74 11.25
C TYR A 275 -9.11 -20.20 10.85
N LEU A 276 -8.81 -20.48 9.59
CA LEU A 276 -8.47 -21.81 9.08
C LEU A 276 -6.98 -22.12 9.28
#